data_a2047ee01fc8d9cb7c087b0cb10ef169
#
_entry.id   a2047ee01fc8d9cb7c087b0cb10ef169
#
_cell.length_a   1.000
_cell.length_b   1.000
_cell.length_c   1.000
_cell.angle_alpha   90.00
_cell.angle_beta   90.00
_cell.angle_gamma   90.00
#
_symmetry.space_group_name_H-M   'P 1'
#
loop_
_entity.id
_entity.type
_entity.pdbx_description
1 polymer ?
#
loop_
_entity_poly.entity_id
_entity_poly.type
_entity_poly.pdbx_seq_one_letter_code
_entity_poly.pdbx_strand_id
1 'polypeptide(L)'
;MLRAWTEAKKVPGCMVHLGDRPINITLKRALGALSAWQKLRLGWNILTSKDSITKEEVEKCKDRDLLENMLAEMAGEFPALSQVFVAERDLFLAHSLQMAADAIPVHALGPDGRKLEGFNPPTVVGVVGIGHMPGIIEHWGKVTREQMKEVCRVEPPSVISRVVRFTVKTAFWGELVMS
;
A
#
# COMPACT_ATOMS: atom_id res chain seq x y z
N MET A 1 -6.18 -12.17 2.18
CA MET A 1 -6.18 -11.40 3.44
C MET A 1 -7.20 -11.93 4.46
N LEU A 2 -8.51 -11.99 4.16
CA LEU A 2 -9.52 -12.46 5.13
C LEU A 2 -9.24 -13.85 5.70
N ARG A 3 -8.88 -14.83 4.85
CA ARG A 3 -8.53 -16.20 5.31
C ARG A 3 -7.32 -16.20 6.26
N ALA A 4 -6.26 -15.46 5.93
CA ALA A 4 -5.09 -15.36 6.81
C ALA A 4 -5.45 -14.82 8.19
N TRP A 5 -6.30 -13.79 8.24
CA TRP A 5 -6.79 -13.24 9.51
C TRP A 5 -7.65 -14.23 10.31
N THR A 6 -8.50 -15.00 9.61
CA THR A 6 -9.32 -16.03 10.26
C THR A 6 -8.46 -17.14 10.84
N GLU A 7 -7.39 -17.56 10.13
CA GLU A 7 -6.48 -18.60 10.63
C GLU A 7 -5.59 -18.07 11.78
N ALA A 8 -5.11 -16.83 11.69
CA ALA A 8 -4.32 -16.21 12.76
C ALA A 8 -5.08 -16.17 14.10
N LYS A 9 -6.39 -15.90 14.07
CA LYS A 9 -7.23 -15.91 15.28
C LYS A 9 -7.34 -17.25 15.98
N LYS A 10 -7.08 -18.34 15.30
CA LYS A 10 -7.10 -19.69 15.88
C LYS A 10 -5.82 -20.02 16.66
N VAL A 11 -4.75 -19.26 16.46
CA VAL A 11 -3.45 -19.46 17.10
C VAL A 11 -3.39 -18.64 18.38
N PRO A 12 -3.28 -19.26 19.56
CA PRO A 12 -3.19 -18.53 20.83
C PRO A 12 -1.97 -17.60 20.86
N GLY A 13 -2.17 -16.37 21.29
CA GLY A 13 -1.10 -15.38 21.38
C GLY A 13 -0.66 -14.78 20.04
N CYS A 14 -1.26 -15.16 18.92
CA CYS A 14 -0.96 -14.58 17.62
C CYS A 14 -1.51 -13.14 17.53
N MET A 15 -0.62 -12.19 17.28
CA MET A 15 -1.00 -10.80 17.00
C MET A 15 -1.08 -10.58 15.49
N VAL A 16 -2.15 -9.91 15.05
CA VAL A 16 -2.30 -9.52 13.64
C VAL A 16 -1.89 -8.06 13.47
N HIS A 17 -0.87 -7.85 12.67
CA HIS A 17 -0.37 -6.52 12.31
C HIS A 17 -0.73 -6.19 10.86
N LEU A 18 -1.37 -5.03 10.63
CA LEU A 18 -1.66 -4.53 9.29
C LEU A 18 -0.46 -3.71 8.82
N GLY A 19 0.47 -4.37 8.15
CA GLY A 19 1.76 -3.82 7.78
C GLY A 19 1.79 -3.02 6.48
N ASP A 20 0.66 -2.79 5.80
CA ASP A 20 0.65 -2.02 4.55
C ASP A 20 0.43 -0.52 4.81
N ARG A 21 0.91 0.30 3.89
CA ARG A 21 0.71 1.75 3.93
C ARG A 21 -0.79 2.07 3.82
N PRO A 22 -1.31 3.00 4.65
CA PRO A 22 -2.71 3.40 4.57
C PRO A 22 -3.12 3.82 3.16
N ILE A 23 -4.21 3.25 2.65
CA ILE A 23 -4.65 3.44 1.26
C ILE A 23 -4.90 4.91 0.89
N ASN A 24 -5.35 5.71 1.83
CA ASN A 24 -5.55 7.14 1.63
C ASN A 24 -4.24 7.90 1.34
N ILE A 25 -3.12 7.46 1.91
CA ILE A 25 -1.79 8.01 1.62
C ILE A 25 -1.38 7.59 0.21
N THR A 26 -1.50 6.28 -0.11
CA THR A 26 -1.16 5.74 -1.42
C THR A 26 -1.93 6.46 -2.54
N LEU A 27 -3.25 6.60 -2.40
CA LEU A 27 -4.08 7.29 -3.40
C LEU A 27 -3.73 8.78 -3.56
N LYS A 28 -3.48 9.50 -2.46
CA LYS A 28 -3.09 10.90 -2.51
C LYS A 28 -1.73 11.08 -3.19
N ARG A 29 -0.76 10.20 -2.89
CA ARG A 29 0.55 10.23 -3.53
C ARG A 29 0.45 9.89 -5.02
N ALA A 30 -0.29 8.85 -5.39
CA ALA A 30 -0.53 8.48 -6.77
C ALA A 30 -1.15 9.63 -7.58
N LEU A 31 -2.20 10.25 -7.04
CA LEU A 31 -2.79 11.43 -7.68
C LEU A 31 -1.83 12.64 -7.69
N GLY A 32 -1.00 12.80 -6.67
CA GLY A 32 0.02 13.85 -6.62
C GLY A 32 1.08 13.69 -7.69
N ALA A 33 1.53 12.45 -7.92
CA ALA A 33 2.59 12.12 -8.87
C ALA A 33 2.19 12.27 -10.34
N LEU A 34 0.90 12.26 -10.66
CA LEU A 34 0.41 12.46 -12.02
C LEU A 34 0.38 13.95 -12.42
N SER A 35 0.81 14.24 -13.64
CA SER A 35 0.61 15.56 -14.25
C SER A 35 -0.88 15.87 -14.50
N ALA A 36 -1.22 17.13 -14.76
CA ALA A 36 -2.60 17.53 -15.04
C ALA A 36 -3.18 16.79 -16.27
N TRP A 37 -2.37 16.62 -17.31
CA TRP A 37 -2.75 15.88 -18.52
C TRP A 37 -2.97 14.39 -18.25
N GLN A 38 -2.09 13.77 -17.47
CA GLN A 38 -2.24 12.36 -17.07
C GLN A 38 -3.50 12.13 -16.21
N LYS A 39 -3.82 13.07 -15.33
CA LYS A 39 -5.08 13.04 -14.55
C LYS A 39 -6.31 13.09 -15.44
N LEU A 40 -6.29 13.98 -16.46
CA LEU A 40 -7.39 14.10 -17.42
C LEU A 40 -7.52 12.82 -18.26
N ARG A 41 -6.41 12.30 -18.78
CA ARG A 41 -6.38 11.06 -19.56
C ARG A 41 -6.86 9.86 -18.75
N LEU A 42 -6.39 9.71 -17.50
CA LEU A 42 -6.82 8.66 -16.60
C LEU A 42 -8.34 8.75 -16.32
N GLY A 43 -8.82 9.96 -16.01
CA GLY A 43 -10.25 10.20 -15.81
C GLY A 43 -11.09 9.88 -17.04
N TRP A 44 -10.61 10.23 -18.21
CA TRP A 44 -11.28 9.92 -19.49
C TRP A 44 -11.33 8.40 -19.73
N ASN A 45 -10.21 7.71 -19.53
CA ASN A 45 -10.15 6.26 -19.66
C ASN A 45 -11.13 5.56 -18.69
N ILE A 46 -11.19 5.99 -17.43
CA ILE A 46 -12.15 5.43 -16.45
C ILE A 46 -13.60 5.67 -16.88
N LEU A 47 -13.93 6.87 -17.39
CA LEU A 47 -15.29 7.18 -17.84
C LEU A 47 -15.70 6.43 -19.12
N THR A 48 -14.74 6.14 -20.00
CA THR A 48 -14.98 5.44 -21.26
C THR A 48 -14.84 3.92 -21.16
N SER A 49 -14.19 3.42 -20.12
CA SER A 49 -14.08 1.97 -19.83
C SER A 49 -15.47 1.40 -19.51
N LYS A 50 -16.08 0.75 -20.49
CA LYS A 50 -17.35 0.01 -20.31
C LYS A 50 -17.14 -1.44 -19.92
N ASP A 51 -15.91 -1.91 -19.89
CA ASP A 51 -15.61 -3.30 -19.66
C ASP A 51 -15.69 -3.64 -18.17
N SER A 52 -16.74 -4.38 -17.82
CA SER A 52 -16.79 -5.06 -16.53
C SER A 52 -15.71 -6.14 -16.54
N ILE A 53 -14.77 -6.06 -15.59
CA ILE A 53 -13.75 -7.10 -15.38
C ILE A 53 -14.45 -8.44 -15.23
N THR A 54 -14.22 -9.36 -16.17
CA THR A 54 -14.82 -10.70 -16.14
C THR A 54 -14.11 -11.59 -15.13
N LYS A 55 -14.82 -12.65 -14.66
CA LYS A 55 -14.21 -13.61 -13.73
C LYS A 55 -13.03 -14.33 -14.38
N GLU A 56 -13.06 -14.54 -15.70
CA GLU A 56 -12.00 -15.14 -16.49
C GLU A 56 -10.74 -14.28 -16.52
N GLU A 57 -10.87 -12.95 -16.58
CA GLU A 57 -9.73 -12.03 -16.50
C GLU A 57 -9.11 -12.01 -15.11
N VAL A 58 -9.93 -12.10 -14.06
CA VAL A 58 -9.43 -12.23 -12.68
C VAL A 58 -8.68 -13.54 -12.47
N GLU A 59 -9.15 -14.65 -13.07
CA GLU A 59 -8.43 -15.93 -13.01
C GLU A 59 -7.10 -15.89 -13.77
N LYS A 60 -7.05 -15.24 -14.94
CA LYS A 60 -5.81 -15.01 -15.69
C LYS A 60 -4.82 -14.13 -14.92
N CYS A 61 -5.30 -13.16 -14.15
CA CYS A 61 -4.44 -12.31 -13.29
C CYS A 61 -3.74 -13.08 -12.14
N LYS A 62 -4.07 -14.37 -11.94
CA LYS A 62 -3.32 -15.24 -11.03
C LYS A 62 -2.04 -15.79 -11.67
N ASP A 63 -1.91 -15.69 -12.99
CA ASP A 63 -0.70 -16.06 -13.69
C ASP A 63 0.38 -14.99 -13.44
N ARG A 64 1.54 -15.43 -12.96
CA ARG A 64 2.67 -14.56 -12.62
C ARG A 64 3.13 -13.73 -13.82
N ASP A 65 3.21 -14.38 -15.00
CA ASP A 65 3.71 -13.74 -16.20
C ASP A 65 2.75 -12.65 -16.70
N LEU A 66 1.44 -12.86 -16.57
CA LEU A 66 0.44 -11.86 -16.91
C LEU A 66 0.49 -10.66 -15.94
N LEU A 67 0.66 -10.91 -14.65
CA LEU A 67 0.81 -9.85 -13.65
C LEU A 67 2.08 -9.01 -13.92
N GLU A 68 3.20 -9.65 -14.24
CA GLU A 68 4.44 -8.97 -14.60
C GLU A 68 4.27 -8.10 -15.86
N ASN A 69 3.57 -8.60 -16.87
CA ASN A 69 3.26 -7.84 -18.09
C ASN A 69 2.34 -6.65 -17.81
N MET A 70 1.30 -6.82 -17.01
CA MET A 70 0.40 -5.72 -16.61
C MET A 70 1.15 -4.64 -15.82
N LEU A 71 2.04 -5.04 -14.92
CA LEU A 71 2.87 -4.10 -14.16
C LEU A 71 3.86 -3.37 -15.07
N ALA A 72 4.45 -4.06 -16.05
CA ALA A 72 5.34 -3.48 -17.05
C ALA A 72 4.59 -2.48 -17.96
N GLU A 73 3.39 -2.83 -18.41
CA GLU A 73 2.54 -1.95 -19.21
C GLU A 73 2.14 -0.69 -18.42
N MET A 74 1.71 -0.85 -17.19
CA MET A 74 1.38 0.27 -16.30
C MET A 74 2.62 1.13 -16.01
N ALA A 75 3.79 0.53 -15.85
CA ALA A 75 5.06 1.25 -15.67
C ALA A 75 5.46 2.02 -16.94
N GLY A 76 5.16 1.49 -18.14
CA GLY A 76 5.39 2.17 -19.40
C GLY A 76 4.46 3.35 -19.63
N GLU A 77 3.17 3.18 -19.36
CA GLU A 77 2.16 4.21 -19.58
C GLU A 77 2.11 5.27 -18.45
N PHE A 78 2.23 4.82 -17.22
CA PHE A 78 2.16 5.68 -16.01
C PHE A 78 3.26 5.32 -15.01
N PRO A 79 4.54 5.60 -15.31
CA PRO A 79 5.66 5.20 -14.42
C PRO A 79 5.54 5.78 -13.01
N ALA A 80 4.93 6.95 -12.85
CA ALA A 80 4.66 7.55 -11.55
C ALA A 80 3.69 6.72 -10.69
N LEU A 81 2.72 6.04 -11.31
CA LEU A 81 1.81 5.14 -10.59
C LEU A 81 2.53 3.87 -10.16
N SER A 82 3.34 3.27 -11.02
CA SER A 82 4.15 2.10 -10.68
C SER A 82 5.09 2.40 -9.50
N GLN A 83 5.73 3.57 -9.50
CA GLN A 83 6.56 4.03 -8.39
C GLN A 83 5.77 4.05 -7.07
N VAL A 84 4.57 4.61 -7.06
CA VAL A 84 3.76 4.77 -5.83
C VAL A 84 3.09 3.48 -5.39
N PHE A 85 2.54 2.70 -6.33
CA PHE A 85 1.77 1.48 -6.01
C PHE A 85 2.63 0.25 -5.79
N VAL A 86 3.85 0.22 -6.31
CA VAL A 86 4.76 -0.91 -6.18
C VAL A 86 5.97 -0.51 -5.35
N ALA A 87 6.91 0.27 -5.89
CA ALA A 87 8.20 0.50 -5.27
C ALA A 87 8.11 1.15 -3.87
N GLU A 88 7.30 2.18 -3.68
CA GLU A 88 7.12 2.80 -2.36
C GLU A 88 6.42 1.87 -1.35
N ARG A 89 5.51 1.02 -1.82
CA ARG A 89 4.85 0.04 -0.95
C ARG A 89 5.79 -1.09 -0.58
N ASP A 90 6.69 -1.50 -1.47
CA ASP A 90 7.74 -2.49 -1.18
C ASP A 90 8.62 -2.04 -0.03
N LEU A 91 9.08 -0.77 -0.08
CA LEU A 91 9.80 -0.14 1.03
C LEU A 91 8.99 -0.18 2.35
N PHE A 92 7.72 0.20 2.28
CA PHE A 92 6.86 0.25 3.46
C PHE A 92 6.62 -1.15 4.03
N LEU A 93 6.34 -2.14 3.18
CA LEU A 93 6.11 -3.53 3.58
C LEU A 93 7.37 -4.17 4.17
N ALA A 94 8.54 -3.94 3.56
CA ALA A 94 9.82 -4.42 4.08
C ALA A 94 10.09 -3.86 5.48
N HIS A 95 9.91 -2.55 5.67
CA HIS A 95 10.07 -1.91 6.97
C HIS A 95 9.08 -2.43 8.02
N SER A 96 7.80 -2.56 7.66
CA SER A 96 6.77 -3.06 8.57
C SER A 96 7.03 -4.50 9.02
N LEU A 97 7.46 -5.36 8.10
CA LEU A 97 7.84 -6.75 8.43
C LEU A 97 9.08 -6.78 9.33
N GLN A 98 10.07 -5.94 9.05
CA GLN A 98 11.27 -5.84 9.88
C GLN A 98 10.94 -5.36 11.28
N MET A 99 10.14 -4.30 11.41
CA MET A 99 9.67 -3.81 12.72
C MET A 99 8.88 -4.86 13.51
N ALA A 100 8.08 -5.67 12.82
CA ALA A 100 7.37 -6.77 13.46
C ALA A 100 8.31 -7.91 13.89
N ALA A 101 9.43 -8.11 13.17
CA ALA A 101 10.43 -9.11 13.46
C ALA A 101 11.49 -8.66 14.48
N ASP A 102 11.49 -7.40 14.90
CA ASP A 102 12.39 -6.89 15.92
C ASP A 102 12.18 -7.65 17.24
N ALA A 103 13.29 -7.99 17.86
CA ALA A 103 13.26 -8.75 19.11
C ALA A 103 12.54 -7.97 20.23
N ILE A 104 11.61 -8.64 20.89
CA ILE A 104 10.85 -8.06 21.99
C ILE A 104 11.66 -8.26 23.28
N PRO A 105 11.97 -7.20 24.05
CA PRO A 105 12.61 -7.35 25.35
C PRO A 105 11.69 -8.12 26.30
N VAL A 106 12.21 -9.18 26.88
CA VAL A 106 11.48 -10.01 27.86
C VAL A 106 11.90 -9.56 29.25
N HIS A 107 10.95 -9.04 30.01
CA HIS A 107 11.08 -8.80 31.44
C HIS A 107 10.34 -9.91 32.19
N ALA A 108 11.02 -10.99 32.47
CA ALA A 108 10.47 -12.08 33.25
C ALA A 108 11.15 -12.15 34.63
N LEU A 109 10.42 -12.61 35.65
CA LEU A 109 11.01 -12.97 36.93
C LEU A 109 11.34 -14.48 36.87
N GLY A 110 12.58 -14.80 37.12
CA GLY A 110 13.02 -16.20 37.31
C GLY A 110 12.38 -16.82 38.55
N PRO A 111 12.45 -18.15 38.68
CA PRO A 111 11.95 -18.86 39.86
C PRO A 111 12.59 -18.39 41.19
N ASP A 112 13.75 -17.77 41.09
CA ASP A 112 14.55 -17.22 42.20
C ASP A 112 14.25 -15.72 42.47
N GLY A 113 13.24 -15.15 41.79
CA GLY A 113 12.87 -13.75 41.90
C GLY A 113 13.84 -12.77 41.21
N ARG A 114 14.86 -13.25 40.50
CA ARG A 114 15.76 -12.41 39.71
C ARG A 114 15.13 -12.01 38.42
N LYS A 115 15.35 -10.74 38.00
CA LYS A 115 14.95 -10.27 36.68
C LYS A 115 15.76 -10.97 35.60
N LEU A 116 15.08 -11.71 34.73
CA LEU A 116 15.65 -12.28 33.52
C LEU A 116 15.52 -11.22 32.44
N GLU A 117 16.65 -10.69 31.99
CA GLU A 117 16.71 -9.79 30.85
C GLU A 117 17.12 -10.61 29.62
N GLY A 118 16.34 -10.52 28.56
CA GLY A 118 16.62 -11.23 27.33
C GLY A 118 15.79 -10.69 26.18
N PHE A 119 16.07 -11.20 24.98
CA PHE A 119 15.30 -10.88 23.79
C PHE A 119 14.66 -12.17 23.28
N ASN A 120 13.36 -12.11 23.03
CA ASN A 120 12.64 -13.19 22.38
C ASN A 120 12.35 -12.80 20.93
N PRO A 121 13.02 -13.43 19.95
CA PRO A 121 12.74 -13.14 18.55
C PRO A 121 11.34 -13.69 18.19
N PRO A 122 10.42 -12.83 17.70
CA PRO A 122 9.11 -13.30 17.29
C PRO A 122 9.20 -14.03 15.95
N THR A 123 8.33 -15.02 15.75
CA THR A 123 8.10 -15.59 14.42
C THR A 123 7.05 -14.76 13.70
N VAL A 124 7.42 -14.18 12.57
CA VAL A 124 6.52 -13.34 11.76
C VAL A 124 6.19 -14.03 10.45
N VAL A 125 4.90 -14.13 10.16
CA VAL A 125 4.38 -14.64 8.88
C VAL A 125 3.77 -13.49 8.11
N GLY A 126 4.45 -13.06 7.04
CA GLY A 126 3.97 -12.01 6.13
C GLY A 126 3.05 -12.59 5.05
N VAL A 127 1.85 -12.04 4.91
CA VAL A 127 0.93 -12.37 3.81
C VAL A 127 0.84 -11.16 2.89
N VAL A 128 1.51 -11.25 1.75
CA VAL A 128 1.67 -10.13 0.81
C VAL A 128 1.29 -10.55 -0.60
N GLY A 129 1.00 -9.58 -1.48
CA GLY A 129 0.84 -9.85 -2.91
C GLY A 129 2.15 -10.31 -3.54
N ILE A 130 2.07 -11.26 -4.47
CA ILE A 130 3.26 -11.87 -5.09
C ILE A 130 4.17 -10.85 -5.76
N GLY A 131 3.61 -9.80 -6.38
CA GLY A 131 4.37 -8.73 -7.03
C GLY A 131 5.22 -7.87 -6.08
N HIS A 132 4.97 -7.91 -4.77
CA HIS A 132 5.75 -7.18 -3.77
C HIS A 132 6.92 -7.97 -3.20
N MET A 133 6.97 -9.29 -3.41
CA MET A 133 8.01 -10.15 -2.83
C MET A 133 9.43 -9.77 -3.25
N PRO A 134 9.73 -9.53 -4.54
CA PRO A 134 11.08 -9.14 -4.96
C PRO A 134 11.55 -7.85 -4.28
N GLY A 135 10.69 -6.82 -4.26
CA GLY A 135 11.02 -5.53 -3.65
C GLY A 135 11.18 -5.61 -2.13
N ILE A 136 10.36 -6.42 -1.44
CA ILE A 136 10.54 -6.66 0.01
C ILE A 136 11.90 -7.31 0.28
N ILE A 137 12.30 -8.30 -0.49
CA ILE A 137 13.61 -8.98 -0.34
C ILE A 137 14.74 -8.01 -0.60
N GLU A 138 14.65 -7.20 -1.66
CA GLU A 138 15.66 -6.22 -2.02
C GLU A 138 15.88 -5.18 -0.92
N HIS A 139 14.78 -4.71 -0.30
CA HIS A 139 14.80 -3.64 0.71
C HIS A 139 14.97 -4.13 2.14
N TRP A 140 14.96 -5.45 2.38
CA TRP A 140 15.10 -6.01 3.72
C TRP A 140 16.37 -5.53 4.44
N GLY A 141 16.21 -4.95 5.61
CA GLY A 141 17.30 -4.42 6.42
C GLY A 141 17.96 -3.14 5.90
N LYS A 142 17.49 -2.57 4.79
CA LYS A 142 18.09 -1.38 4.16
C LYS A 142 17.23 -0.12 4.27
N VAL A 143 15.98 -0.24 4.72
CA VAL A 143 15.04 0.89 4.75
C VAL A 143 15.38 1.82 5.90
N THR A 144 15.58 3.10 5.59
CA THR A 144 15.86 4.15 6.59
C THR A 144 14.58 4.84 7.06
N ARG A 145 14.66 5.48 8.25
CA ARG A 145 13.55 6.28 8.78
C ARG A 145 13.20 7.46 7.88
N GLU A 146 14.18 8.02 7.21
CA GLU A 146 14.00 9.13 6.26
C GLU A 146 13.20 8.67 5.04
N GLN A 147 13.53 7.53 4.47
CA GLN A 147 12.76 6.93 3.38
C GLN A 147 11.32 6.67 3.81
N MET A 148 11.10 6.17 5.03
CA MET A 148 9.74 5.95 5.56
C MET A 148 8.94 7.24 5.69
N LYS A 149 9.57 8.33 6.15
CA LYS A 149 8.92 9.64 6.20
C LYS A 149 8.56 10.14 4.81
N GLU A 150 9.43 9.93 3.83
CA GLU A 150 9.20 10.37 2.46
C GLU A 150 8.06 9.60 1.79
N VAL A 151 8.01 8.26 1.90
CA VAL A 151 6.92 7.47 1.31
C VAL A 151 5.57 7.68 2.02
N CYS A 152 5.56 8.23 3.22
CA CYS A 152 4.33 8.63 3.93
C CYS A 152 3.96 10.10 3.70
N ARG A 153 4.87 10.90 3.16
CA ARG A 153 4.62 12.32 2.92
C ARG A 153 3.62 12.53 1.82
N VAL A 154 2.57 13.26 2.11
CA VAL A 154 1.56 13.65 1.12
C VAL A 154 1.76 15.13 0.81
N GLU A 155 2.06 15.43 -0.45
CA GLU A 155 2.14 16.81 -0.92
C GLU A 155 0.77 17.48 -0.88
N PRO A 156 0.68 18.75 -0.49
CA PRO A 156 -0.58 19.48 -0.54
C PRO A 156 -1.08 19.56 -1.99
N PRO A 157 -2.40 19.46 -2.21
CA PRO A 157 -2.95 19.51 -3.55
C PRO A 157 -2.57 20.82 -4.24
N SER A 158 -2.15 20.75 -5.50
CA SER A 158 -1.78 21.91 -6.31
C SER A 158 -2.95 22.92 -6.37
N VAL A 159 -2.64 24.19 -6.60
CA VAL A 159 -3.64 25.26 -6.71
C VAL A 159 -4.68 24.92 -7.78
N ILE A 160 -4.24 24.35 -8.90
CA ILE A 160 -5.12 23.92 -10.01
C ILE A 160 -6.10 22.84 -9.52
N SER A 161 -5.65 21.85 -8.75
CA SER A 161 -6.55 20.81 -8.25
C SER A 161 -7.55 21.32 -7.20
N ARG A 162 -7.20 22.38 -6.46
CA ARG A 162 -8.14 23.08 -5.56
C ARG A 162 -9.20 23.82 -6.34
N VAL A 163 -8.82 24.55 -7.39
CA VAL A 163 -9.75 25.28 -8.26
C VAL A 163 -10.71 24.32 -8.94
N VAL A 164 -10.20 23.23 -9.56
CA VAL A 164 -11.05 22.23 -10.21
C VAL A 164 -12.03 21.58 -9.20
N ARG A 165 -11.57 21.26 -8.01
CA ARG A 165 -12.46 20.72 -6.97
C ARG A 165 -13.53 21.71 -6.54
N PHE A 166 -13.20 22.99 -6.46
CA PHE A 166 -14.14 24.05 -6.12
C PHE A 166 -15.18 24.24 -7.22
N THR A 167 -14.76 24.31 -8.49
CA THR A 167 -15.68 24.45 -9.64
C THR A 167 -16.62 23.26 -9.79
N VAL A 168 -16.12 22.02 -9.65
CA VAL A 168 -16.97 20.82 -9.69
C VAL A 168 -17.98 20.82 -8.54
N LYS A 169 -17.53 21.21 -7.34
CA LYS A 169 -18.42 21.27 -6.18
C LYS A 169 -19.50 22.33 -6.36
N THR A 170 -19.17 23.52 -6.87
CA THR A 170 -20.15 24.59 -7.11
C THR A 170 -21.13 24.24 -8.23
N ALA A 171 -20.67 23.58 -9.30
CA ALA A 171 -21.54 23.10 -10.37
C ALA A 171 -22.55 22.07 -9.85
N PHE A 172 -22.09 21.10 -9.06
CA PHE A 172 -22.96 20.06 -8.48
C PHE A 172 -23.99 20.61 -7.49
N TRP A 173 -23.61 21.61 -6.68
CA TRP A 173 -24.55 22.28 -5.76
C TRP A 173 -25.50 23.22 -6.50
N GLY A 174 -25.08 23.80 -7.61
CA GLY A 174 -25.94 24.66 -8.45
C GLY A 174 -27.08 23.88 -9.09
N GLU A 175 -26.85 22.66 -9.56
CA GLU A 175 -27.91 21.79 -10.10
C GLU A 175 -28.89 21.31 -9.03
N LEU A 176 -28.40 21.06 -7.80
CA LEU A 176 -29.24 20.58 -6.70
C LEU A 176 -30.18 21.66 -6.12
N VAL A 177 -29.84 22.93 -6.31
CA VAL A 177 -30.65 24.09 -5.83
C VAL A 177 -31.67 24.52 -6.89
N MET A 178 -31.48 24.15 -8.16
CA MET A 178 -32.39 24.51 -9.27
C MET A 178 -33.41 23.41 -9.64
N SER A 179 -33.36 22.28 -8.95
CA SER A 179 -34.35 21.18 -9.07
C SER A 179 -35.28 21.12 -7.85
#